data_2b9f77056786ed0ebaf141e06ed3d22a
#
_entry.id   2b9f77056786ed0ebaf141e06ed3d22a
#
_cell.length_a   1.000
_cell.length_b   1.000
_cell.length_c   1.000
_cell.angle_alpha   90.00
_cell.angle_beta   90.00
_cell.angle_gamma   90.00
#
_symmetry.space_group_name_H-M   'P 1'
#
loop_
_entity.id
_entity.type
_entity.pdbx_description
1 polymer ?
#
loop_
_entity_poly.entity_id
_entity_poly.type
_entity_poly.pdbx_seq_one_letter_code
_entity_poly.pdbx_strand_id
1 'polypeptide(L)'
;MNTGVLADLMPTVVLVLVGFLGMELVTYVVHRFVMHGPLARLHVSHHRNAAAEFAKKSFEPNDAFPLAFSAVVLLAMWAGFNLPGMQWLVPLFVGVTVYGVVYTVIHDGVIHGRVRWMKRFAKRGASEGRIGIAESLSLAHRAHHRTNAEPYGMLFPQLTMRRAASVDASQRELVARSPSPR
;
A
#
# COMPACT_ATOMS: atom_id res chain seq x y z
N MET A 1 5.06 -36.90 -4.35
CA MET A 1 5.87 -35.65 -4.49
C MET A 1 7.12 -35.88 -3.64
N ASN A 2 8.31 -35.72 -4.23
CA ASN A 2 9.56 -36.09 -3.58
C ASN A 2 9.85 -35.14 -2.40
N THR A 3 10.05 -35.65 -1.19
CA THR A 3 10.28 -34.87 0.04
C THR A 3 11.48 -33.92 -0.07
N GLY A 4 12.49 -34.25 -0.88
CA GLY A 4 13.65 -33.40 -1.17
C GLY A 4 13.31 -32.15 -1.93
N VAL A 5 12.45 -32.24 -2.96
CA VAL A 5 12.03 -31.07 -3.74
C VAL A 5 11.22 -30.08 -2.88
N LEU A 6 10.41 -30.57 -1.95
CA LEU A 6 9.66 -29.72 -1.02
C LEU A 6 10.60 -28.98 -0.05
N ALA A 7 11.63 -29.66 0.46
CA ALA A 7 12.60 -29.07 1.38
C ALA A 7 13.39 -27.93 0.70
N ASP A 8 13.74 -28.08 -0.58
CA ASP A 8 14.48 -27.07 -1.35
C ASP A 8 13.60 -25.87 -1.76
N LEU A 9 12.29 -26.07 -1.94
CA LEU A 9 11.36 -25.01 -2.31
C LEU A 9 10.91 -24.14 -1.11
N MET A 10 10.89 -24.72 0.10
CA MET A 10 10.39 -24.03 1.29
C MET A 10 11.09 -22.69 1.58
N PRO A 11 12.43 -22.59 1.58
CA PRO A 11 13.11 -21.31 1.82
C PRO A 11 12.76 -20.26 0.77
N THR A 12 12.66 -20.67 -0.48
CA THR A 12 12.28 -19.79 -1.60
C THR A 12 10.87 -19.21 -1.42
N VAL A 13 9.90 -20.07 -1.11
CA VAL A 13 8.52 -19.66 -0.85
C VAL A 13 8.44 -18.73 0.35
N VAL A 14 9.15 -19.05 1.44
CA VAL A 14 9.20 -18.18 2.63
C VAL A 14 9.74 -16.80 2.30
N LEU A 15 10.84 -16.70 1.53
CA LEU A 15 11.40 -15.42 1.14
C LEU A 15 10.45 -14.61 0.25
N VAL A 16 9.75 -15.23 -0.69
CA VAL A 16 8.72 -14.56 -1.49
C VAL A 16 7.60 -14.01 -0.60
N LEU A 17 7.11 -14.80 0.35
CA LEU A 17 6.07 -14.35 1.29
C LEU A 17 6.56 -13.23 2.20
N VAL A 18 7.79 -13.31 2.70
CA VAL A 18 8.42 -12.25 3.51
C VAL A 18 8.54 -10.97 2.70
N GLY A 19 8.98 -11.05 1.43
CA GLY A 19 9.06 -9.89 0.54
C GLY A 19 7.69 -9.27 0.30
N PHE A 20 6.69 -10.08 -0.01
CA PHE A 20 5.33 -9.61 -0.26
C PHE A 20 4.69 -8.97 0.98
N LEU A 21 4.66 -9.68 2.10
CA LEU A 21 4.00 -9.19 3.32
C LEU A 21 4.79 -8.05 3.98
N GLY A 22 6.12 -8.11 3.92
CA GLY A 22 6.98 -7.05 4.45
C GLY A 22 6.80 -5.71 3.74
N MET A 23 6.45 -5.74 2.45
CA MET A 23 6.17 -4.51 1.69
C MET A 23 4.96 -3.73 2.21
N GLU A 24 3.97 -4.36 2.82
CA GLU A 24 2.87 -3.61 3.45
C GLU A 24 3.37 -2.74 4.61
N LEU A 25 4.29 -3.29 5.43
CA LEU A 25 4.93 -2.51 6.50
C LEU A 25 5.82 -1.39 5.92
N VAL A 26 6.62 -1.69 4.89
CA VAL A 26 7.45 -0.69 4.21
C VAL A 26 6.58 0.41 3.62
N THR A 27 5.49 0.05 2.94
CA THR A 27 4.53 1.01 2.38
C THR A 27 3.95 1.90 3.48
N TYR A 28 3.50 1.31 4.59
CA TYR A 28 3.00 2.07 5.74
C TYR A 28 4.04 3.06 6.29
N VAL A 29 5.26 2.59 6.54
CA VAL A 29 6.34 3.43 7.11
C VAL A 29 6.74 4.55 6.14
N VAL A 30 6.96 4.22 4.87
CA VAL A 30 7.33 5.21 3.85
C VAL A 30 6.20 6.21 3.64
N HIS A 31 4.96 5.77 3.51
CA HIS A 31 3.82 6.65 3.32
C HIS A 31 3.67 7.60 4.50
N ARG A 32 3.64 7.08 5.73
CA ARG A 32 3.44 7.89 6.93
C ARG A 32 4.59 8.85 7.24
N PHE A 33 5.82 8.36 7.20
CA PHE A 33 6.97 9.11 7.74
C PHE A 33 7.82 9.80 6.68
N VAL A 34 7.77 9.35 5.42
CA VAL A 34 8.54 9.94 4.32
C VAL A 34 7.63 10.77 3.41
N MET A 35 6.53 10.18 2.93
CA MET A 35 5.63 10.85 1.97
C MET A 35 4.78 11.93 2.65
N HIS A 36 4.35 11.74 3.89
CA HIS A 36 3.72 12.78 4.72
C HIS A 36 4.71 13.56 5.60
N GLY A 37 6.03 13.28 5.47
CA GLY A 37 7.13 13.94 6.18
C GLY A 37 8.00 14.78 5.23
N PRO A 38 9.32 14.49 5.16
CA PRO A 38 10.29 15.30 4.42
C PRO A 38 10.01 15.40 2.91
N LEU A 39 9.36 14.41 2.30
CA LEU A 39 9.02 14.40 0.87
C LEU A 39 7.54 14.72 0.60
N ALA A 40 6.85 15.36 1.54
CA ALA A 40 5.43 15.72 1.40
C ALA A 40 5.15 16.58 0.15
N ARG A 41 6.11 17.39 -0.30
CA ARG A 41 5.96 18.22 -1.52
C ARG A 41 5.72 17.37 -2.78
N LEU A 42 6.30 16.18 -2.86
CA LEU A 42 6.09 15.25 -3.98
C LEU A 42 4.72 14.58 -3.86
N HIS A 43 4.31 14.23 -2.63
CA HIS A 43 3.09 13.48 -2.36
C HIS A 43 1.82 14.34 -2.37
N VAL A 44 1.94 15.63 -2.07
CA VAL A 44 0.79 16.56 -2.00
C VAL A 44 0.06 16.68 -3.35
N SER A 45 0.74 16.49 -4.47
CA SER A 45 0.11 16.47 -5.80
C SER A 45 -0.90 15.32 -5.92
N HIS A 46 -0.56 14.16 -5.36
CA HIS A 46 -1.40 12.98 -5.32
C HIS A 46 -2.69 13.23 -4.51
N HIS A 47 -2.59 13.89 -3.34
CA HIS A 47 -3.76 14.25 -2.54
C HIS A 47 -4.67 15.28 -3.20
N ARG A 48 -4.10 16.29 -3.88
CA ARG A 48 -4.88 17.35 -4.55
C ARG A 48 -5.62 16.85 -5.79
N ASN A 49 -5.01 15.92 -6.52
CA ASN A 49 -5.52 15.47 -7.82
C ASN A 49 -6.45 14.24 -7.72
N ALA A 50 -6.60 13.67 -6.53
CA ALA A 50 -7.31 12.41 -6.31
C ALA A 50 -8.78 12.41 -6.79
N ALA A 51 -9.41 13.57 -6.92
CA ALA A 51 -10.84 13.66 -7.25
C ALA A 51 -11.15 14.04 -8.71
N ALA A 52 -10.29 14.78 -9.40
CA ALA A 52 -10.70 15.45 -10.65
C ALA A 52 -9.80 15.22 -11.87
N GLU A 53 -8.51 14.88 -11.72
CA GLU A 53 -7.54 15.03 -12.81
C GLU A 53 -6.74 13.79 -13.21
N PHE A 54 -6.88 12.65 -12.53
CA PHE A 54 -6.11 11.43 -12.88
C PHE A 54 -6.31 10.97 -14.32
N ALA A 55 -7.41 11.37 -14.95
CA ALA A 55 -7.67 11.05 -16.35
C ALA A 55 -6.84 11.89 -17.35
N LYS A 56 -6.15 12.93 -16.91
CA LYS A 56 -5.53 13.91 -17.83
C LYS A 56 -4.00 14.02 -17.75
N LYS A 57 -3.34 13.58 -16.67
CA LYS A 57 -1.88 13.70 -16.55
C LYS A 57 -1.20 12.35 -16.67
N SER A 58 -0.27 12.24 -17.59
CA SER A 58 0.54 11.04 -17.82
C SER A 58 1.54 10.81 -16.69
N PHE A 59 1.99 11.86 -15.99
CA PHE A 59 3.01 11.81 -14.96
C PHE A 59 2.77 12.88 -13.89
N GLU A 60 2.98 12.53 -12.62
CA GLU A 60 2.89 13.45 -11.48
C GLU A 60 4.12 13.32 -10.56
N PRO A 61 4.45 14.35 -9.73
CA PRO A 61 5.59 14.28 -8.82
C PRO A 61 5.59 13.06 -7.90
N ASN A 62 4.42 12.58 -7.51
CA ASN A 62 4.26 11.37 -6.70
C ASN A 62 4.80 10.11 -7.38
N ASP A 63 4.86 10.07 -8.71
CA ASP A 63 5.39 8.93 -9.47
C ASP A 63 6.91 8.73 -9.25
N ALA A 64 7.60 9.69 -8.62
CA ALA A 64 8.98 9.53 -8.17
C ALA A 64 9.15 8.38 -7.17
N PHE A 65 8.13 8.10 -6.32
CA PHE A 65 8.20 7.02 -5.34
C PHE A 65 8.21 5.64 -6.00
N PRO A 66 7.26 5.25 -6.86
CA PRO A 66 7.32 3.96 -7.54
C PRO A 66 8.56 3.84 -8.44
N LEU A 67 9.08 4.91 -9.03
CA LEU A 67 10.33 4.88 -9.79
C LEU A 67 11.53 4.57 -8.88
N ALA A 68 11.64 5.22 -7.72
CA ALA A 68 12.69 4.95 -6.75
C ALA A 68 12.63 3.49 -6.24
N PHE A 69 11.43 2.99 -5.92
CA PHE A 69 11.23 1.59 -5.55
C PHE A 69 11.62 0.63 -6.67
N SER A 70 11.25 0.93 -7.91
CA SER A 70 11.64 0.12 -9.07
C SER A 70 13.16 0.05 -9.24
N ALA A 71 13.87 1.17 -9.03
CA ALA A 71 15.33 1.20 -9.07
C ALA A 71 15.96 0.30 -7.99
N VAL A 72 15.42 0.33 -6.76
CA VAL A 72 15.87 -0.55 -5.67
C VAL A 72 15.63 -2.02 -6.03
N VAL A 73 14.45 -2.36 -6.57
CA VAL A 73 14.14 -3.71 -7.03
C VAL A 73 15.14 -4.18 -8.09
N LEU A 74 15.39 -3.37 -9.10
CA LEU A 74 16.33 -3.72 -10.19
C LEU A 74 17.75 -3.92 -9.67
N LEU A 75 18.23 -3.06 -8.77
CA LEU A 75 19.55 -3.19 -8.16
C LEU A 75 19.66 -4.46 -7.30
N ALA A 76 18.64 -4.76 -6.50
CA ALA A 76 18.63 -5.96 -5.66
C ALA A 76 18.55 -7.24 -6.49
N MET A 77 17.74 -7.25 -7.55
CA MET A 77 17.67 -8.38 -8.48
C MET A 77 19.00 -8.57 -9.22
N TRP A 78 19.62 -7.49 -9.68
CA TRP A 78 20.94 -7.53 -10.28
C TRP A 78 21.97 -8.12 -9.31
N ALA A 79 22.02 -7.66 -8.05
CA ALA A 79 22.90 -8.19 -7.03
C ALA A 79 22.65 -9.68 -6.77
N GLY A 80 21.38 -10.07 -6.66
CA GLY A 80 20.99 -11.46 -6.45
C GLY A 80 21.43 -12.41 -7.56
N PHE A 81 21.47 -11.94 -8.80
CA PHE A 81 21.93 -12.74 -9.94
C PHE A 81 23.44 -12.72 -10.15
N ASN A 82 24.15 -11.66 -9.72
CA ASN A 82 25.54 -11.45 -10.10
C ASN A 82 26.53 -11.53 -8.94
N LEU A 83 26.09 -11.37 -7.68
CA LEU A 83 27.00 -11.36 -6.54
C LEU A 83 26.95 -12.65 -5.74
N PRO A 84 28.10 -13.29 -5.44
CA PRO A 84 28.15 -14.49 -4.61
C PRO A 84 27.52 -14.24 -3.22
N GLY A 85 26.73 -15.19 -2.74
CA GLY A 85 26.07 -15.12 -1.44
C GLY A 85 24.81 -14.24 -1.39
N MET A 86 24.42 -13.57 -2.50
CA MET A 86 23.26 -12.68 -2.57
C MET A 86 22.04 -13.33 -3.24
N GLN A 87 22.07 -14.61 -3.60
CA GLN A 87 21.01 -15.32 -4.33
C GLN A 87 19.65 -15.28 -3.63
N TRP A 88 19.64 -15.17 -2.30
CA TRP A 88 18.43 -15.03 -1.50
C TRP A 88 17.63 -13.74 -1.79
N LEU A 89 18.29 -12.71 -2.36
CA LEU A 89 17.60 -11.48 -2.80
C LEU A 89 16.59 -11.78 -3.92
N VAL A 90 16.88 -12.73 -4.81
CA VAL A 90 16.00 -13.01 -5.95
C VAL A 90 14.58 -13.38 -5.49
N PRO A 91 14.37 -14.45 -4.70
CA PRO A 91 13.02 -14.78 -4.24
C PRO A 91 12.39 -13.69 -3.35
N LEU A 92 13.19 -13.02 -2.51
CA LEU A 92 12.70 -11.92 -1.69
C LEU A 92 12.14 -10.80 -2.56
N PHE A 93 12.88 -10.34 -3.56
CA PHE A 93 12.47 -9.25 -4.44
C PHE A 93 11.46 -9.66 -5.52
N VAL A 94 11.31 -10.96 -5.80
CA VAL A 94 10.11 -11.46 -6.51
C VAL A 94 8.86 -11.16 -5.68
N GLY A 95 8.86 -11.41 -4.37
CA GLY A 95 7.76 -11.07 -3.48
C GLY A 95 7.47 -9.56 -3.45
N VAL A 96 8.51 -8.74 -3.34
CA VAL A 96 8.44 -7.28 -3.43
C VAL A 96 7.82 -6.82 -4.75
N THR A 97 8.24 -7.42 -5.88
CA THR A 97 7.71 -7.12 -7.21
C THR A 97 6.22 -7.46 -7.32
N VAL A 98 5.83 -8.64 -6.84
CA VAL A 98 4.42 -9.07 -6.83
C VAL A 98 3.58 -8.09 -6.02
N TYR A 99 4.06 -7.66 -4.85
CA TYR A 99 3.38 -6.60 -4.08
C TYR A 99 3.24 -5.31 -4.87
N GLY A 100 4.32 -4.84 -5.53
CA GLY A 100 4.31 -3.63 -6.36
C GLY A 100 3.27 -3.70 -7.49
N VAL A 101 3.14 -4.86 -8.16
CA VAL A 101 2.11 -5.09 -9.18
C VAL A 101 0.71 -5.02 -8.58
N VAL A 102 0.47 -5.72 -7.46
CA VAL A 102 -0.83 -5.70 -6.76
C VAL A 102 -1.16 -4.29 -6.28
N TYR A 103 -0.19 -3.59 -5.72
CA TYR A 103 -0.32 -2.17 -5.31
C TYR A 103 -0.77 -1.30 -6.50
N THR A 104 -0.06 -1.35 -7.62
CA THR A 104 -0.36 -0.54 -8.81
C THR A 104 -1.75 -0.86 -9.38
N VAL A 105 -2.12 -2.13 -9.44
CA VAL A 105 -3.46 -2.55 -9.91
C VAL A 105 -4.54 -1.99 -9.00
N ILE A 106 -4.40 -2.10 -7.69
CA ILE A 106 -5.41 -1.65 -6.73
C ILE A 106 -5.39 -0.12 -6.60
N HIS A 107 -4.24 0.47 -6.29
CA HIS A 107 -4.10 1.90 -6.02
C HIS A 107 -4.36 2.75 -7.28
N ASP A 108 -3.57 2.55 -8.33
CA ASP A 108 -3.67 3.37 -9.53
C ASP A 108 -4.81 2.93 -10.45
N GLY A 109 -5.01 1.60 -10.58
CA GLY A 109 -6.01 1.04 -11.47
C GLY A 109 -7.43 1.16 -10.93
N VAL A 110 -7.67 0.67 -9.71
CA VAL A 110 -9.02 0.56 -9.14
C VAL A 110 -9.39 1.82 -8.37
N ILE A 111 -8.56 2.27 -7.43
CA ILE A 111 -8.88 3.39 -6.53
C ILE A 111 -8.84 4.73 -7.28
N HIS A 112 -7.69 5.04 -7.90
CA HIS A 112 -7.52 6.30 -8.63
C HIS A 112 -8.04 6.24 -10.06
N GLY A 113 -8.23 5.04 -10.62
CA GLY A 113 -8.81 4.84 -11.94
C GLY A 113 -7.97 5.41 -13.07
N ARG A 114 -6.65 5.44 -12.92
CA ARG A 114 -5.72 5.75 -14.01
C ARG A 114 -5.91 4.82 -15.21
N VAL A 115 -6.40 3.61 -14.97
CA VAL A 115 -6.70 2.60 -16.01
C VAL A 115 -8.22 2.37 -16.07
N ARG A 116 -8.86 2.96 -17.09
CA ARG A 116 -10.34 3.01 -17.20
C ARG A 116 -11.05 1.66 -17.12
N TRP A 117 -10.48 0.61 -17.72
CA TRP A 117 -11.11 -0.71 -17.71
C TRP A 117 -11.05 -1.39 -16.34
N MET A 118 -10.06 -1.07 -15.51
CA MET A 118 -9.92 -1.61 -14.15
C MET A 118 -11.01 -1.10 -13.19
N LYS A 119 -11.56 0.09 -13.41
CA LYS A 119 -12.71 0.62 -12.64
C LYS A 119 -13.94 -0.30 -12.68
N ARG A 120 -14.07 -1.10 -13.74
CA ARG A 120 -15.19 -2.05 -13.88
C ARG A 120 -15.10 -3.19 -12.86
N PHE A 121 -13.90 -3.57 -12.43
CA PHE A 121 -13.71 -4.62 -11.40
C PHE A 121 -14.14 -4.15 -10.01
N ALA A 122 -13.94 -2.87 -9.68
CA ALA A 122 -14.40 -2.30 -8.42
C ALA A 122 -15.94 -2.35 -8.28
N LYS A 123 -16.67 -2.18 -9.39
CA LYS A 123 -18.14 -2.19 -9.39
C LYS A 123 -18.76 -3.60 -9.35
N ARG A 124 -18.06 -4.62 -9.86
CA ARG A 124 -18.58 -5.99 -9.91
C ARG A 124 -18.66 -6.71 -8.57
N GLY A 125 -17.88 -6.27 -7.56
CA GLY A 125 -17.90 -6.85 -6.21
C GLY A 125 -19.01 -6.30 -5.31
N ALA A 126 -19.77 -5.31 -5.75
CA ALA A 126 -20.81 -4.63 -4.97
C ALA A 126 -22.22 -5.24 -5.13
N SER A 127 -22.35 -6.44 -5.71
CA SER A 127 -23.63 -7.15 -5.78
C SER A 127 -23.97 -7.75 -4.41
N GLU A 128 -25.21 -7.57 -3.97
CA GLU A 128 -25.82 -8.22 -2.78
C GLU A 128 -25.54 -7.61 -1.39
N GLY A 129 -25.36 -6.27 -1.30
CA GLY A 129 -25.26 -5.62 0.03
C GLY A 129 -23.98 -5.89 0.82
N ARG A 130 -22.99 -6.56 0.21
CA ARG A 130 -21.66 -6.79 0.77
C ARG A 130 -20.65 -5.85 0.11
N ILE A 131 -19.91 -5.12 0.94
CA ILE A 131 -18.79 -4.30 0.48
C ILE A 131 -17.67 -5.24 0.02
N GLY A 132 -17.32 -5.20 -1.26
CA GLY A 132 -16.21 -5.97 -1.80
C GLY A 132 -14.85 -5.48 -1.27
N ILE A 133 -13.82 -6.34 -1.32
CA ILE A 133 -12.47 -5.99 -0.85
C ILE A 133 -11.96 -4.71 -1.54
N ALA A 134 -12.08 -4.62 -2.86
CA ALA A 134 -11.63 -3.45 -3.64
C ALA A 134 -12.37 -2.16 -3.23
N GLU A 135 -13.65 -2.24 -2.92
CA GLU A 135 -14.45 -1.12 -2.44
C GLU A 135 -14.05 -0.70 -1.03
N SER A 136 -13.83 -1.66 -0.13
CA SER A 136 -13.32 -1.41 1.23
C SER A 136 -11.96 -0.70 1.20
N LEU A 137 -11.02 -1.16 0.37
CA LEU A 137 -9.73 -0.52 0.18
C LEU A 137 -9.87 0.90 -0.40
N SER A 138 -10.79 1.09 -1.36
CA SER A 138 -11.07 2.40 -1.95
C SER A 138 -11.66 3.38 -0.93
N LEU A 139 -12.55 2.91 -0.05
CA LEU A 139 -13.12 3.73 1.02
C LEU A 139 -12.06 4.16 2.04
N ALA A 140 -11.22 3.21 2.46
CA ALA A 140 -10.12 3.47 3.38
C ALA A 140 -9.14 4.50 2.81
N HIS A 141 -8.71 4.32 1.57
CA HIS A 141 -7.78 5.24 0.92
C HIS A 141 -8.38 6.63 0.68
N ARG A 142 -9.66 6.73 0.29
CA ARG A 142 -10.37 8.02 0.20
C ARG A 142 -10.53 8.71 1.55
N ALA A 143 -10.70 7.96 2.64
CA ALA A 143 -10.71 8.54 3.98
C ALA A 143 -9.34 9.15 4.31
N HIS A 144 -8.24 8.43 4.00
CA HIS A 144 -6.88 8.94 4.12
C HIS A 144 -6.68 10.25 3.34
N HIS A 145 -7.07 10.31 2.05
CA HIS A 145 -6.97 11.53 1.24
C HIS A 145 -7.74 12.73 1.78
N ARG A 146 -8.86 12.50 2.49
CA ARG A 146 -9.64 13.59 3.10
C ARG A 146 -9.05 14.11 4.39
N THR A 147 -8.46 13.23 5.18
CA THR A 147 -8.03 13.54 6.55
C THR A 147 -6.54 13.75 6.69
N ASN A 148 -5.73 13.33 5.72
CA ASN A 148 -4.27 13.20 5.82
C ASN A 148 -3.82 12.37 7.04
N ALA A 149 -4.67 11.46 7.50
CA ALA A 149 -4.43 10.60 8.66
C ALA A 149 -4.56 9.11 8.28
N GLU A 150 -4.53 8.23 9.27
CA GLU A 150 -4.76 6.79 9.05
C GLU A 150 -5.99 6.49 8.16
N PRO A 151 -5.91 5.45 7.31
CA PRO A 151 -4.85 4.45 7.20
C PRO A 151 -3.76 4.81 6.18
N TYR A 152 -2.50 4.52 6.49
CA TYR A 152 -1.37 4.69 5.56
C TYR A 152 -0.99 3.40 4.82
N GLY A 153 -1.44 2.23 5.29
CA GLY A 153 -1.28 0.94 4.62
C GLY A 153 -2.25 0.80 3.44
N MET A 154 -1.94 -0.13 2.52
CA MET A 154 -2.71 -0.29 1.29
C MET A 154 -3.57 -1.55 1.29
N LEU A 155 -3.00 -2.72 1.61
CA LEU A 155 -3.71 -4.00 1.52
C LEU A 155 -4.42 -4.37 2.83
N PHE A 156 -3.91 -3.90 3.97
CA PHE A 156 -4.45 -4.20 5.28
C PHE A 156 -4.81 -2.92 6.09
N PRO A 157 -5.58 -1.97 5.51
CA PRO A 157 -5.93 -0.72 6.18
C PRO A 157 -6.72 -0.94 7.47
N GLN A 158 -7.43 -2.07 7.61
CA GLN A 158 -8.24 -2.38 8.79
C GLN A 158 -7.40 -2.52 10.06
N LEU A 159 -6.13 -2.91 9.94
CA LEU A 159 -5.23 -3.05 11.10
C LEU A 159 -4.97 -1.71 11.80
N THR A 160 -4.89 -0.63 11.01
CA THR A 160 -4.64 0.73 11.52
C THR A 160 -5.92 1.52 11.76
N MET A 161 -6.98 1.28 10.98
CA MET A 161 -8.30 1.92 11.18
C MET A 161 -8.93 1.58 12.52
N ARG A 162 -8.85 0.33 12.99
CA ARG A 162 -9.36 -0.08 14.31
C ARG A 162 -8.66 0.66 15.44
N ARG A 163 -7.36 0.88 15.31
CA ARG A 163 -6.56 1.61 16.30
C ARG A 163 -6.92 3.10 16.33
N ALA A 164 -7.10 3.72 15.16
CA ALA A 164 -7.52 5.12 15.07
C ALA A 164 -8.92 5.34 15.66
N ALA A 165 -9.88 4.46 15.37
CA ALA A 165 -11.23 4.53 15.91
C ALA A 165 -11.26 4.36 17.43
N SER A 166 -10.42 3.47 18.01
CA SER A 166 -10.35 3.28 19.46
C SER A 166 -9.72 4.49 20.16
N VAL A 167 -8.72 5.12 19.57
CA VAL A 167 -8.09 6.33 20.11
C VAL A 167 -9.07 7.51 20.08
N ASP A 168 -9.80 7.70 18.98
CA ASP A 168 -10.79 8.78 18.85
C ASP A 168 -11.95 8.59 19.87
N ALA A 169 -12.44 7.37 20.05
CA ALA A 169 -13.44 7.04 21.05
C ALA A 169 -12.95 7.36 22.49
N SER A 170 -11.73 6.97 22.83
CA SER A 170 -11.12 7.26 24.12
C SER A 170 -10.92 8.76 24.36
N GLN A 171 -10.51 9.51 23.35
CA GLN A 171 -10.39 10.96 23.44
C GLN A 171 -11.72 11.67 23.63
N ARG A 172 -12.77 11.24 22.91
CA ARG A 172 -14.12 11.79 23.09
C ARG A 172 -14.64 11.54 24.51
N GLU A 173 -14.37 10.37 25.07
CA GLU A 173 -14.76 10.03 26.44
C GLU A 173 -14.01 10.87 27.49
N LEU A 174 -12.73 11.14 27.28
CA LEU A 174 -11.92 12.03 28.14
C LEU A 174 -12.42 13.48 28.10
N VAL A 175 -12.76 14.00 26.91
CA VAL A 175 -13.32 15.35 26.74
C VAL A 175 -14.70 15.45 27.40
N ALA A 176 -15.55 14.42 27.26
CA ALA A 176 -16.87 14.37 27.89
C ALA A 176 -16.80 14.33 29.43
N ARG A 177 -15.72 13.80 30.00
CA ARG A 177 -15.48 13.74 31.46
C ARG A 177 -14.77 14.98 32.00
N SER A 178 -14.26 15.89 31.16
CA SER A 178 -13.65 17.14 31.58
C SER A 178 -14.70 18.08 32.16
N PRO A 179 -14.52 18.61 33.39
CA PRO A 179 -15.46 19.58 33.95
C PRO A 179 -15.49 20.84 33.07
N SER A 180 -16.69 21.31 32.76
CA SER A 180 -16.89 22.58 32.03
C SER A 180 -16.17 23.70 32.76
N PRO A 181 -15.38 24.54 32.07
CA PRO A 181 -14.79 25.72 32.70
C PRO A 181 -15.90 26.64 33.18
N ARG A 182 -15.86 26.97 34.46
CA ARG A 182 -16.75 27.95 35.12
C ARG A 182 -16.37 29.37 34.71
#